data_d91bd4ef5b12edb34ef11d03eea4f943
#
_entry.id   d91bd4ef5b12edb34ef11d03eea4f943
#
_cell.length_a   1.000
_cell.length_b   1.000
_cell.length_c   1.000
_cell.angle_alpha   90.00
_cell.angle_beta   90.00
_cell.angle_gamma   90.00
#
_symmetry.space_group_name_H-M   'P 1'
#
loop_
_entity.id
_entity.type
_entity.pdbx_description
1 polymer ?
#
loop_
_entity_poly.entity_id
_entity_poly.type
_entity_poly.pdbx_seq_one_letter_code
_entity_poly.pdbx_strand_id
1 'polypeptide(L)'
;ETDADGSKIYFLSDRSGSSQIWEMGADGQNPRQLSKLEKDIEGFGVNPAGDKVFYVQGVQVADRKSSDIHPDMAESKARVYDDLMCRHWDRWDEGEYRHIFIADLTSGGIGKGVDIIGEGAEWDTPLAPYFDMSEIAWAPDGTRLAYTCKPLTGAKYAVSTDSDIFVYDTETGATTNICKGLTPISGHDAAAKTELPFVGYDKYPVFSPDGTKIAFRSQRRAGNEADKERLMVWNSETGLVKELTKNFDYNATNVIWDGSEALWFLAPMEATHQLCRVDMNGNVSVLTRGDHDINAVSIANGKAVADICTISSPSELYEIDLKDGALTQLTFINQPILDKIRPVSYTHLT
;
A
#
# COMPACT_ATOMS: atom_id res chain seq x y z
N GLU A 1 -4.29 10.84 8.88
CA GLU A 1 -3.71 10.01 9.96
C GLU A 1 -3.90 10.69 11.31
N THR A 2 -3.76 9.92 12.38
CA THR A 2 -3.77 10.45 13.75
C THR A 2 -2.44 10.18 14.43
N ASP A 3 -2.10 10.99 15.44
CA ASP A 3 -1.01 10.64 16.35
C ASP A 3 -1.37 9.44 17.24
N ALA A 4 -0.39 8.95 18.02
CA ALA A 4 -0.51 7.70 18.77
C ALA A 4 -1.62 7.74 19.84
N ASP A 5 -1.93 8.91 20.41
CA ASP A 5 -2.97 9.08 21.43
C ASP A 5 -4.31 9.61 20.88
N GLY A 6 -4.37 9.85 19.55
CA GLY A 6 -5.56 10.34 18.87
C GLY A 6 -5.89 11.81 19.16
N SER A 7 -4.95 12.59 19.70
CA SER A 7 -5.16 14.01 20.02
C SER A 7 -5.03 14.93 18.81
N LYS A 8 -4.32 14.49 17.77
CA LYS A 8 -4.05 15.24 16.55
C LYS A 8 -4.46 14.46 15.31
N ILE A 9 -4.81 15.21 14.28
CA ILE A 9 -5.05 14.73 12.93
C ILE A 9 -4.04 15.37 12.00
N TYR A 10 -3.30 14.55 11.25
CA TYR A 10 -2.42 14.98 10.16
C TYR A 10 -3.12 14.78 8.81
N PHE A 11 -3.00 15.75 7.92
CA PHE A 11 -3.68 15.74 6.62
C PHE A 11 -2.93 16.54 5.56
N LEU A 12 -3.17 16.21 4.28
CA LEU A 12 -2.70 17.02 3.17
C LEU A 12 -3.71 18.14 2.87
N SER A 13 -3.21 19.31 2.53
CA SER A 13 -4.03 20.44 2.08
C SER A 13 -3.26 21.36 1.17
N ASP A 14 -3.94 21.84 0.13
CA ASP A 14 -3.45 22.82 -0.86
C ASP A 14 -3.75 24.30 -0.48
N ARG A 15 -4.30 24.55 0.69
CA ARG A 15 -4.70 25.90 1.16
C ARG A 15 -3.54 26.90 1.21
N SER A 16 -2.30 26.43 1.19
CA SER A 16 -1.09 27.29 1.12
C SER A 16 -0.58 27.53 -0.31
N GLY A 17 -1.30 27.05 -1.32
CA GLY A 17 -0.93 27.17 -2.73
C GLY A 17 -0.31 25.90 -3.35
N SER A 18 0.10 24.95 -2.53
CA SER A 18 0.58 23.61 -2.91
C SER A 18 0.17 22.59 -1.87
N SER A 19 0.12 21.31 -2.26
CA SER A 19 -0.23 20.20 -1.35
C SER A 19 0.88 20.02 -0.31
N GLN A 20 0.56 20.34 0.95
CA GLN A 20 1.49 20.28 2.08
C GLN A 20 0.88 19.52 3.25
N ILE A 21 1.72 19.08 4.20
CA ILE A 21 1.30 18.40 5.42
C ILE A 21 0.87 19.46 6.45
N TRP A 22 -0.29 19.21 7.04
CA TRP A 22 -0.89 20.04 8.10
C TRP A 22 -1.26 19.15 9.29
N GLU A 23 -1.36 19.76 10.46
CA GLU A 23 -1.96 19.14 11.65
C GLU A 23 -3.12 19.97 12.16
N MET A 24 -4.04 19.36 12.89
CA MET A 24 -5.09 20.00 13.69
C MET A 24 -5.41 19.15 14.91
N GLY A 25 -6.09 19.72 15.90
CA GLY A 25 -6.64 18.94 17.02
C GLY A 25 -7.68 17.94 16.54
N ALA A 26 -7.89 16.85 17.28
CA ALA A 26 -8.92 15.86 17.00
C ALA A 26 -10.35 16.44 16.97
N ASP A 27 -10.54 17.61 17.61
CA ASP A 27 -11.77 18.42 17.57
C ASP A 27 -11.92 19.24 16.27
N GLY A 28 -10.99 19.13 15.33
CA GLY A 28 -10.96 19.87 14.08
C GLY A 28 -10.48 21.32 14.20
N GLN A 29 -9.98 21.73 15.36
CA GLN A 29 -9.56 23.10 15.62
C GLN A 29 -8.05 23.30 15.42
N ASN A 30 -7.64 24.58 15.29
CA ASN A 30 -6.24 25.02 15.25
C ASN A 30 -5.40 24.36 14.14
N PRO A 31 -5.84 24.40 12.85
CA PRO A 31 -5.05 23.84 11.78
C PRO A 31 -3.73 24.60 11.61
N ARG A 32 -2.61 23.88 11.56
CA ARG A 32 -1.26 24.42 11.41
C ARG A 32 -0.52 23.70 10.29
N GLN A 33 0.15 24.46 9.42
CA GLN A 33 1.01 23.91 8.39
C GLN A 33 2.32 23.39 9.00
N LEU A 34 2.68 22.14 8.64
CA LEU A 34 3.91 21.51 9.10
C LEU A 34 5.02 21.53 8.04
N SER A 35 4.69 21.36 6.76
CA SER A 35 5.69 21.38 5.68
C SER A 35 5.55 22.63 4.82
N LYS A 36 6.69 23.09 4.24
CA LYS A 36 6.76 24.19 3.28
C LYS A 36 7.76 23.85 2.20
N LEU A 37 7.46 22.77 1.46
CA LEU A 37 8.30 22.30 0.38
C LEU A 37 7.92 22.98 -0.95
N GLU A 38 8.85 23.02 -1.90
CA GLU A 38 8.64 23.68 -3.19
C GLU A 38 7.65 22.93 -4.07
N LYS A 39 7.64 21.59 -3.98
CA LYS A 39 6.75 20.72 -4.74
C LYS A 39 5.60 20.19 -3.87
N ASP A 40 4.55 19.75 -4.52
CA ASP A 40 3.44 19.06 -3.90
C ASP A 40 3.88 17.76 -3.21
N ILE A 41 3.28 17.49 -2.07
CA ILE A 41 3.36 16.18 -1.40
C ILE A 41 2.17 15.36 -1.87
N GLU A 42 2.43 14.17 -2.40
CA GLU A 42 1.40 13.26 -2.93
C GLU A 42 0.87 12.28 -1.86
N GLY A 43 1.71 11.99 -0.86
CA GLY A 43 1.35 11.13 0.28
C GLY A 43 2.34 11.27 1.41
N PHE A 44 1.97 10.84 2.60
CA PHE A 44 2.83 10.87 3.77
C PHE A 44 2.40 9.83 4.81
N GLY A 45 3.27 9.58 5.79
CA GLY A 45 2.95 8.79 6.98
C GLY A 45 3.85 9.16 8.14
N VAL A 46 3.25 9.44 9.30
CA VAL A 46 3.94 9.74 10.55
C VAL A 46 4.33 8.43 11.22
N ASN A 47 5.56 8.33 11.74
CA ASN A 47 5.98 7.13 12.46
C ASN A 47 5.27 7.00 13.82
N PRO A 48 5.19 5.80 14.42
CA PRO A 48 4.52 5.59 15.71
C PRO A 48 5.05 6.43 16.87
N ALA A 49 6.32 6.84 16.83
CA ALA A 49 6.90 7.72 17.84
C ALA A 49 6.50 9.20 17.67
N GLY A 50 5.95 9.59 16.51
CA GLY A 50 5.54 10.95 16.22
C GLY A 50 6.71 11.93 16.02
N ASP A 51 7.92 11.45 15.76
CA ASP A 51 9.13 12.25 15.60
C ASP A 51 9.72 12.22 14.19
N LYS A 52 9.22 11.33 13.31
CA LYS A 52 9.59 11.22 11.90
C LYS A 52 8.37 11.13 11.00
N VAL A 53 8.55 11.55 9.77
CA VAL A 53 7.54 11.43 8.71
C VAL A 53 8.21 10.96 7.43
N PHE A 54 7.61 9.99 6.74
CA PHE A 54 7.90 9.85 5.32
C PHE A 54 6.94 10.72 4.52
N TYR A 55 7.38 11.23 3.39
CA TYR A 55 6.52 11.82 2.38
C TYR A 55 6.95 11.41 0.97
N VAL A 56 5.99 11.40 0.07
CA VAL A 56 6.19 11.07 -1.34
C VAL A 56 6.09 12.34 -2.17
N GLN A 57 7.07 12.55 -3.05
CA GLN A 57 7.17 13.74 -3.89
C GLN A 57 7.77 13.37 -5.24
N GLY A 58 7.32 14.05 -6.31
CA GLY A 58 7.90 13.90 -7.63
C GLY A 58 9.34 14.45 -7.70
N VAL A 59 10.28 13.67 -8.24
CA VAL A 59 11.66 14.05 -8.49
C VAL A 59 11.92 14.04 -10.00
N GLN A 60 12.38 15.16 -10.56
CA GLN A 60 12.80 15.21 -11.96
C GLN A 60 14.16 14.52 -12.08
N VAL A 61 14.19 13.37 -12.74
CA VAL A 61 15.40 12.55 -12.89
C VAL A 61 15.95 12.63 -14.32
N ALA A 62 15.08 12.72 -15.32
CA ALA A 62 15.48 12.73 -16.70
C ALA A 62 14.76 13.81 -17.50
N ASP A 63 15.47 14.43 -18.44
CA ASP A 63 14.89 15.36 -19.41
C ASP A 63 14.25 14.57 -20.56
N ARG A 64 12.97 14.78 -20.80
CA ARG A 64 12.21 14.13 -21.89
C ARG A 64 11.71 15.13 -22.93
N LYS A 65 11.63 16.41 -22.59
CA LYS A 65 11.18 17.45 -23.52
C LYS A 65 12.30 17.84 -24.47
N SER A 66 11.95 17.96 -25.73
CA SER A 66 12.90 18.39 -26.76
C SER A 66 13.51 19.77 -26.45
N SER A 67 12.73 20.68 -25.85
CA SER A 67 13.23 21.99 -25.41
C SER A 67 14.32 21.93 -24.35
N ASP A 68 14.31 20.93 -23.48
CA ASP A 68 15.27 20.77 -22.40
C ASP A 68 16.59 20.15 -22.94
N ILE A 69 16.47 19.25 -23.93
CA ILE A 69 17.60 18.56 -24.58
C ILE A 69 18.21 19.44 -25.69
N HIS A 70 17.37 20.21 -26.40
CA HIS A 70 17.75 21.09 -27.52
C HIS A 70 17.26 22.53 -27.23
N PRO A 71 18.03 23.36 -26.52
CA PRO A 71 17.62 24.72 -26.13
C PRO A 71 17.33 25.65 -27.32
N ASP A 72 17.89 25.36 -28.48
CA ASP A 72 17.61 26.05 -29.76
C ASP A 72 16.21 25.74 -30.32
N MET A 73 15.51 24.75 -29.75
CA MET A 73 14.15 24.33 -30.11
C MET A 73 13.16 24.63 -29.01
N ALA A 74 13.26 25.76 -28.32
CA ALA A 74 12.46 26.11 -27.12
C ALA A 74 10.94 26.02 -27.32
N GLU A 75 10.43 26.25 -28.54
CA GLU A 75 8.99 26.15 -28.85
C GLU A 75 8.53 24.72 -29.18
N SER A 76 9.45 23.77 -29.24
CA SER A 76 9.11 22.37 -29.55
C SER A 76 8.39 21.72 -28.36
N LYS A 77 7.27 21.05 -28.65
CA LYS A 77 6.51 20.23 -27.69
C LYS A 77 6.80 18.73 -27.87
N ALA A 78 7.79 18.38 -28.66
CA ALA A 78 8.20 16.99 -28.86
C ALA A 78 8.82 16.42 -27.58
N ARG A 79 8.76 15.11 -27.43
CA ARG A 79 9.46 14.35 -26.40
C ARG A 79 10.46 13.40 -27.07
N VAL A 80 11.57 13.16 -26.42
CA VAL A 80 12.64 12.30 -26.90
C VAL A 80 12.78 11.12 -25.96
N TYR A 81 12.70 9.92 -26.52
CA TYR A 81 12.84 8.67 -25.78
C TYR A 81 13.82 7.76 -26.52
N ASP A 82 14.77 7.21 -25.80
CA ASP A 82 15.74 6.25 -26.30
C ASP A 82 15.35 4.80 -25.97
N ASP A 83 14.40 4.61 -25.04
CA ASP A 83 13.91 3.31 -24.58
C ASP A 83 12.42 3.38 -24.14
N LEU A 84 11.84 2.29 -23.69
CA LEU A 84 10.50 2.19 -23.12
C LEU A 84 10.54 2.47 -21.60
N MET A 85 9.41 2.86 -20.94
CA MET A 85 8.10 3.16 -21.53
C MET A 85 8.03 4.65 -21.86
N CYS A 86 7.61 4.96 -23.10
CA CYS A 86 7.36 6.36 -23.48
C CYS A 86 6.07 6.89 -22.85
N ARG A 87 5.14 6.01 -22.53
CA ARG A 87 3.77 6.35 -22.08
C ARG A 87 3.15 5.22 -21.28
N HIS A 88 2.41 5.56 -20.25
CA HIS A 88 1.53 4.63 -19.55
C HIS A 88 0.08 5.16 -19.63
N TRP A 89 -0.84 4.40 -20.23
CA TRP A 89 -2.19 4.81 -20.61
C TRP A 89 -2.20 6.15 -21.36
N ASP A 90 -2.73 7.21 -20.77
CA ASP A 90 -2.85 8.56 -21.35
C ASP A 90 -1.75 9.53 -20.87
N ARG A 91 -0.80 9.06 -20.04
CA ARG A 91 0.28 9.87 -19.47
C ARG A 91 1.61 9.56 -20.14
N TRP A 92 2.27 10.60 -20.64
CA TRP A 92 3.65 10.50 -21.12
C TRP A 92 4.60 10.36 -19.93
N ASP A 93 5.70 9.66 -20.13
CA ASP A 93 6.85 9.74 -19.23
C ASP A 93 7.48 11.15 -19.39
N GLU A 94 7.36 11.96 -18.35
CA GLU A 94 7.97 13.31 -18.32
C GLU A 94 9.35 13.28 -17.63
N GLY A 95 9.86 12.12 -17.25
CA GLY A 95 11.11 11.95 -16.52
C GLY A 95 11.03 12.33 -15.04
N GLU A 96 9.82 12.44 -14.51
CA GLU A 96 9.55 12.68 -13.10
C GLU A 96 9.07 11.38 -12.44
N TYR A 97 9.73 10.98 -11.35
CA TYR A 97 9.44 9.76 -10.60
C TYR A 97 9.12 10.07 -9.14
N ARG A 98 8.25 9.27 -8.51
CA ARG A 98 7.86 9.41 -7.10
C ARG A 98 8.91 8.79 -6.23
N HIS A 99 9.54 9.61 -5.39
CA HIS A 99 10.50 9.15 -4.39
C HIS A 99 9.95 9.32 -3.00
N ILE A 100 10.41 8.46 -2.08
CA ILE A 100 10.13 8.55 -0.65
C ILE A 100 11.23 9.39 0.00
N PHE A 101 10.80 10.37 0.77
CA PHE A 101 11.68 11.18 1.61
C PHE A 101 11.37 10.91 3.08
N ILE A 102 12.39 10.87 3.93
CA ILE A 102 12.22 10.80 5.38
C ILE A 102 12.76 12.08 6.01
N ALA A 103 11.95 12.71 6.86
CA ALA A 103 12.30 13.92 7.59
C ALA A 103 11.93 13.81 9.07
N ASP A 104 12.62 14.59 9.91
CA ASP A 104 12.23 14.75 11.31
C ASP A 104 10.96 15.60 11.41
N LEU A 105 10.04 15.16 12.25
CA LEU A 105 8.84 15.90 12.66
C LEU A 105 9.11 16.55 14.01
N THR A 106 9.19 17.88 14.03
CA THR A 106 9.48 18.68 15.23
C THR A 106 8.36 19.65 15.54
N SER A 107 8.42 20.31 16.70
CA SER A 107 7.51 21.41 17.03
C SER A 107 7.59 22.57 16.03
N GLY A 108 8.70 22.72 15.31
CA GLY A 108 8.89 23.73 14.25
C GLY A 108 8.28 23.32 12.90
N GLY A 109 7.86 22.07 12.76
CA GLY A 109 7.35 21.48 11.51
C GLY A 109 8.29 20.46 10.90
N ILE A 110 8.17 20.26 9.58
CA ILE A 110 8.90 19.26 8.78
C ILE A 110 9.84 20.03 7.84
N GLY A 111 11.12 19.67 7.85
CA GLY A 111 12.12 20.18 6.93
C GLY A 111 12.23 19.37 5.64
N LYS A 112 13.25 19.68 4.82
CA LYS A 112 13.61 18.87 3.65
C LYS A 112 14.10 17.50 4.14
N GLY A 113 13.46 16.44 3.64
CA GLY A 113 13.82 15.07 3.96
C GLY A 113 15.02 14.55 3.17
N VAL A 114 15.47 13.37 3.58
CA VAL A 114 16.45 12.57 2.86
C VAL A 114 15.71 11.68 1.87
N ASP A 115 16.09 11.75 0.59
CA ASP A 115 15.63 10.84 -0.45
C ASP A 115 16.22 9.44 -0.22
N ILE A 116 15.39 8.45 0.11
CA ILE A 116 15.82 7.08 0.40
C ILE A 116 15.85 6.18 -0.84
N ILE A 117 15.32 6.65 -1.97
CA ILE A 117 15.35 5.93 -3.24
C ILE A 117 16.68 6.18 -3.96
N GLY A 118 17.18 7.39 -3.84
CA GLY A 118 18.50 7.80 -4.32
C GLY A 118 18.46 8.68 -5.56
N GLU A 119 19.45 9.55 -5.64
CA GLU A 119 19.62 10.49 -6.75
C GLU A 119 19.76 9.73 -8.09
N GLY A 120 18.98 10.15 -9.09
CA GLY A 120 19.00 9.58 -10.43
C GLY A 120 18.25 8.26 -10.58
N ALA A 121 17.51 7.79 -9.59
CA ALA A 121 16.70 6.59 -9.69
C ALA A 121 15.42 6.87 -10.51
N GLU A 122 15.27 6.17 -11.61
CA GLU A 122 14.06 6.21 -12.47
C GLU A 122 13.01 5.20 -11.96
N TRP A 123 12.66 5.25 -10.67
CA TRP A 123 11.76 4.29 -10.02
C TRP A 123 10.68 4.99 -9.22
N ASP A 124 9.42 4.69 -9.51
CA ASP A 124 8.30 5.15 -8.71
C ASP A 124 8.13 4.31 -7.43
N THR A 125 7.98 4.98 -6.29
CA THR A 125 7.63 4.42 -4.98
C THR A 125 6.66 5.35 -4.25
N PRO A 126 5.37 4.98 -4.13
CA PRO A 126 4.69 3.75 -4.55
C PRO A 126 4.66 3.56 -6.07
N LEU A 127 4.32 2.33 -6.50
CA LEU A 127 4.39 1.98 -7.92
C LEU A 127 3.38 2.76 -8.77
N ALA A 128 3.85 3.25 -9.93
CA ALA A 128 2.96 3.71 -10.99
C ALA A 128 2.09 2.55 -11.50
N PRO A 129 0.87 2.83 -11.97
CA PRO A 129 0.23 4.14 -12.16
C PRO A 129 -0.65 4.56 -10.97
N TYR A 130 -0.81 3.72 -9.96
CA TYR A 130 -1.79 3.93 -8.89
C TYR A 130 -1.25 4.77 -7.72
N PHE A 131 0.07 4.72 -7.47
CA PHE A 131 0.74 5.42 -6.37
C PHE A 131 0.03 5.20 -5.02
N ASP A 132 -0.27 3.93 -4.72
CA ASP A 132 -1.02 3.54 -3.53
C ASP A 132 -0.13 3.64 -2.28
N MET A 133 -0.45 4.55 -1.37
CA MET A 133 0.33 4.78 -0.14
C MET A 133 0.36 3.56 0.79
N SER A 134 -0.55 2.59 0.64
CA SER A 134 -0.49 1.32 1.38
C SER A 134 0.69 0.43 0.96
N GLU A 135 1.43 0.80 -0.08
CA GLU A 135 2.71 0.18 -0.45
C GLU A 135 3.90 0.64 0.43
N ILE A 136 3.65 1.52 1.41
CA ILE A 136 4.66 2.04 2.34
C ILE A 136 4.15 1.86 3.78
N ALA A 137 4.98 1.31 4.66
CA ALA A 137 4.59 1.05 6.05
C ALA A 137 5.74 1.30 7.02
N TRP A 138 5.47 2.05 8.11
CA TRP A 138 6.36 2.15 9.24
C TRP A 138 6.37 0.86 10.08
N ALA A 139 7.53 0.47 10.57
CA ALA A 139 7.63 -0.52 11.63
C ALA A 139 7.08 0.05 12.95
N PRO A 140 6.55 -0.80 13.86
CA PRO A 140 6.03 -0.35 15.15
C PRO A 140 7.05 0.35 16.03
N ASP A 141 8.34 0.05 15.87
CA ASP A 141 9.44 0.73 16.58
C ASP A 141 9.74 2.14 16.03
N GLY A 142 9.18 2.50 14.85
CA GLY A 142 9.38 3.79 14.21
C GLY A 142 10.76 3.99 13.58
N THR A 143 11.64 2.98 13.60
CA THR A 143 13.04 3.07 13.08
C THR A 143 13.20 2.49 11.69
N ARG A 144 12.24 1.70 11.21
CA ARG A 144 12.29 1.05 9.89
C ARG A 144 11.08 1.39 9.05
N LEU A 145 11.30 1.57 7.75
CA LEU A 145 10.26 1.79 6.75
C LEU A 145 10.30 0.68 5.70
N ALA A 146 9.23 -0.08 5.54
CA ALA A 146 9.07 -1.01 4.44
C ALA A 146 8.35 -0.35 3.27
N TYR A 147 8.75 -0.64 2.04
CA TYR A 147 8.13 -0.09 0.86
C TYR A 147 8.26 -1.02 -0.35
N THR A 148 7.32 -0.89 -1.28
CA THR A 148 7.37 -1.57 -2.58
C THR A 148 8.20 -0.73 -3.56
N CYS A 149 9.10 -1.39 -4.31
CA CYS A 149 9.82 -0.75 -5.40
C CYS A 149 10.05 -1.75 -6.55
N LYS A 150 10.03 -1.26 -7.80
CA LYS A 150 10.39 -2.02 -8.99
C LYS A 150 11.65 -1.38 -9.61
N PRO A 151 12.87 -1.78 -9.19
CA PRO A 151 14.13 -1.16 -9.61
C PRO A 151 14.55 -1.62 -11.01
N LEU A 152 13.68 -1.42 -11.97
CA LEU A 152 13.88 -1.71 -13.40
C LEU A 152 13.67 -0.43 -14.21
N THR A 153 14.33 -0.33 -15.35
CA THR A 153 14.22 0.81 -16.27
C THR A 153 14.05 0.31 -17.69
N GLY A 154 13.60 1.19 -18.59
CA GLY A 154 13.49 0.95 -20.00
C GLY A 154 12.60 -0.23 -20.35
N ALA A 155 13.01 -1.00 -21.38
CA ALA A 155 12.25 -2.16 -21.85
C ALA A 155 12.05 -3.22 -20.75
N LYS A 156 12.97 -3.36 -19.79
CA LYS A 156 12.81 -4.30 -18.66
C LYS A 156 11.65 -3.89 -17.76
N TYR A 157 11.49 -2.60 -17.48
CA TYR A 157 10.36 -2.08 -16.72
C TYR A 157 9.03 -2.35 -17.42
N ALA A 158 9.00 -2.16 -18.75
CA ALA A 158 7.79 -2.28 -19.56
C ALA A 158 7.23 -3.72 -19.65
N VAL A 159 8.10 -4.74 -19.58
CA VAL A 159 7.71 -6.15 -19.77
C VAL A 159 7.65 -6.96 -18.46
N SER A 160 8.11 -6.40 -17.36
CA SER A 160 8.21 -7.11 -16.08
C SER A 160 7.28 -6.52 -15.01
N THR A 161 6.73 -7.40 -14.19
CA THR A 161 6.01 -7.06 -12.94
C THR A 161 6.87 -7.29 -11.70
N ASP A 162 8.18 -7.50 -11.85
CA ASP A 162 9.13 -7.83 -10.76
C ASP A 162 9.38 -6.62 -9.86
N SER A 163 8.44 -6.38 -8.93
CA SER A 163 8.64 -5.48 -7.79
C SER A 163 9.02 -6.28 -6.56
N ASP A 164 9.78 -5.67 -5.67
CA ASP A 164 10.23 -6.27 -4.42
C ASP A 164 9.84 -5.40 -3.22
N ILE A 165 9.88 -6.00 -2.03
CA ILE A 165 9.77 -5.27 -0.77
C ILE A 165 11.15 -4.91 -0.26
N PHE A 166 11.33 -3.63 0.02
CA PHE A 166 12.54 -3.07 0.61
C PHE A 166 12.27 -2.60 2.04
N VAL A 167 13.27 -2.71 2.89
CA VAL A 167 13.23 -2.19 4.26
C VAL A 167 14.39 -1.22 4.43
N TYR A 168 14.06 0.03 4.72
CA TYR A 168 15.02 1.09 5.04
C TYR A 168 15.13 1.24 6.55
N ASP A 169 16.34 1.29 7.06
CA ASP A 169 16.66 1.54 8.47
C ASP A 169 17.07 3.02 8.63
N THR A 170 16.31 3.78 9.42
CA THR A 170 16.50 5.22 9.58
C THR A 170 17.71 5.59 10.42
N GLU A 171 18.26 4.67 11.22
CA GLU A 171 19.43 4.90 12.06
C GLU A 171 20.73 4.71 11.29
N THR A 172 20.75 3.68 10.44
CA THR A 172 21.95 3.32 9.67
C THR A 172 21.95 3.87 8.24
N GLY A 173 20.78 4.23 7.71
CA GLY A 173 20.58 4.58 6.31
C GLY A 173 20.66 3.39 5.34
N ALA A 174 20.69 2.16 5.85
CA ALA A 174 20.79 0.97 5.04
C ALA A 174 19.44 0.52 4.48
N THR A 175 19.43 0.07 3.23
CA THR A 175 18.27 -0.53 2.57
C THR A 175 18.51 -2.01 2.32
N THR A 176 17.55 -2.86 2.69
CA THR A 176 17.58 -4.30 2.46
C THR A 176 16.42 -4.72 1.59
N ASN A 177 16.69 -5.47 0.51
CA ASN A 177 15.66 -6.13 -0.29
C ASN A 177 15.34 -7.49 0.34
N ILE A 178 14.12 -7.67 0.86
CA ILE A 178 13.72 -8.89 1.56
C ILE A 178 13.19 -9.99 0.62
N CYS A 179 13.01 -9.70 -0.66
CA CYS A 179 12.57 -10.67 -1.67
C CYS A 179 13.75 -11.33 -2.39
N LYS A 180 14.88 -10.65 -2.54
CA LYS A 180 16.08 -11.17 -3.22
C LYS A 180 17.08 -11.78 -2.25
N GLY A 181 17.57 -12.98 -2.58
CA GLY A 181 18.54 -13.70 -1.75
C GLY A 181 17.92 -14.49 -0.58
N LEU A 182 16.60 -14.58 -0.52
CA LEU A 182 15.91 -15.37 0.50
C LEU A 182 16.17 -16.86 0.30
N THR A 183 16.58 -17.54 1.39
CA THR A 183 16.67 -19.01 1.41
C THR A 183 15.31 -19.57 1.77
N PRO A 184 14.66 -20.37 0.91
CA PRO A 184 13.39 -21.00 1.24
C PRO A 184 13.51 -21.86 2.50
N ILE A 185 12.51 -21.85 3.37
CA ILE A 185 12.50 -22.67 4.59
C ILE A 185 12.54 -24.15 4.22
N SER A 186 13.51 -24.88 4.81
CA SER A 186 13.54 -26.31 4.81
C SER A 186 12.34 -26.88 5.59
N GLY A 187 11.52 -27.67 4.96
CA GLY A 187 10.35 -28.34 5.59
C GLY A 187 9.17 -28.52 4.65
N HIS A 188 9.13 -27.80 3.58
CA HIS A 188 8.35 -28.12 2.39
C HIS A 188 9.33 -28.60 1.33
N ASP A 189 9.11 -29.76 0.77
CA ASP A 189 9.93 -30.54 -0.16
C ASP A 189 11.09 -29.80 -0.86
N ALA A 190 12.23 -30.48 -1.00
CA ALA A 190 13.42 -29.95 -1.70
C ALA A 190 13.13 -29.50 -3.17
N ALA A 191 11.98 -29.87 -3.73
CA ALA A 191 11.42 -29.35 -4.97
C ALA A 191 11.00 -27.88 -4.84
N ALA A 192 10.65 -27.40 -3.66
CA ALA A 192 10.25 -26.01 -3.42
C ALA A 192 11.40 -25.00 -3.52
N LYS A 193 12.65 -25.44 -3.56
CA LYS A 193 13.82 -24.56 -3.78
C LYS A 193 13.82 -23.86 -5.15
N THR A 194 13.02 -24.36 -6.09
CA THR A 194 12.88 -23.79 -7.43
C THR A 194 11.56 -23.03 -7.62
N GLU A 195 10.66 -23.03 -6.62
CA GLU A 195 9.30 -22.50 -6.76
C GLU A 195 9.06 -21.12 -6.12
N LEU A 196 10.06 -20.45 -5.60
CA LEU A 196 9.94 -19.07 -5.09
C LEU A 196 10.86 -18.11 -5.86
N PRO A 197 10.75 -17.98 -7.18
CA PRO A 197 11.20 -16.76 -7.80
C PRO A 197 10.19 -15.68 -7.39
N PHE A 198 10.64 -14.70 -6.62
CA PHE A 198 9.98 -13.42 -6.46
C PHE A 198 10.27 -12.64 -7.75
N VAL A 199 9.46 -12.87 -8.77
CA VAL A 199 9.62 -12.30 -10.14
C VAL A 199 8.35 -11.66 -10.65
N GLY A 200 7.26 -11.75 -9.88
CA GLY A 200 6.02 -11.04 -10.08
C GLY A 200 5.92 -9.83 -9.17
N TYR A 201 4.74 -9.26 -9.02
CA TYR A 201 4.52 -8.21 -8.03
C TYR A 201 4.67 -8.75 -6.61
N ASP A 202 5.55 -8.12 -5.83
CA ASP A 202 5.61 -8.20 -4.37
C ASP A 202 5.25 -6.83 -3.82
N LYS A 203 4.10 -6.72 -3.10
CA LYS A 203 3.48 -5.44 -2.78
C LYS A 203 2.83 -5.43 -1.39
N TYR A 204 2.55 -4.23 -0.89
CA TYR A 204 1.76 -3.98 0.32
C TYR A 204 2.35 -4.61 1.59
N PRO A 205 3.54 -4.18 1.99
CA PRO A 205 4.17 -4.67 3.22
C PRO A 205 3.42 -4.18 4.46
N VAL A 206 3.21 -5.08 5.42
CA VAL A 206 2.60 -4.75 6.72
C VAL A 206 3.42 -5.40 7.83
N PHE A 207 3.98 -4.60 8.73
CA PHE A 207 4.71 -5.11 9.88
C PHE A 207 3.79 -5.77 10.90
N SER A 208 4.27 -6.86 11.53
CA SER A 208 3.64 -7.40 12.73
C SER A 208 3.75 -6.41 13.91
N PRO A 209 2.85 -6.46 14.90
CA PRO A 209 2.89 -5.55 16.05
C PRO A 209 4.18 -5.58 16.86
N ASP A 210 4.90 -6.72 16.86
CA ASP A 210 6.23 -6.87 17.49
C ASP A 210 7.39 -6.44 16.57
N GLY A 211 7.11 -6.05 15.32
CA GLY A 211 8.11 -5.62 14.34
C GLY A 211 9.04 -6.70 13.81
N THR A 212 8.82 -7.97 14.18
CA THR A 212 9.70 -9.08 13.80
C THR A 212 9.36 -9.72 12.46
N LYS A 213 8.13 -9.49 11.96
CA LYS A 213 7.64 -10.07 10.71
C LYS A 213 7.10 -9.00 9.78
N ILE A 214 7.13 -9.26 8.48
CA ILE A 214 6.45 -8.47 7.44
C ILE A 214 5.57 -9.40 6.63
N ALA A 215 4.26 -9.12 6.61
CA ALA A 215 3.34 -9.73 5.67
C ALA A 215 3.31 -8.91 4.37
N PHE A 216 3.21 -9.57 3.23
CA PHE A 216 3.09 -8.91 1.93
C PHE A 216 2.38 -9.80 0.92
N ARG A 217 1.87 -9.20 -0.16
CA ARG A 217 1.24 -9.92 -1.26
C ARG A 217 2.25 -10.20 -2.35
N SER A 218 2.23 -11.40 -2.92
CA SER A 218 3.21 -11.85 -3.92
C SER A 218 2.55 -12.60 -5.07
N GLN A 219 2.87 -12.22 -6.30
CA GLN A 219 2.53 -12.96 -7.51
C GLN A 219 3.69 -13.85 -7.96
N ARG A 220 3.37 -14.97 -8.59
CA ARG A 220 4.38 -15.99 -8.91
C ARG A 220 5.13 -15.72 -10.21
N ARG A 221 4.47 -15.18 -11.22
CA ARG A 221 4.99 -15.08 -12.59
C ARG A 221 5.28 -13.63 -12.97
N ALA A 222 6.42 -13.42 -13.61
CA ALA A 222 6.74 -12.13 -14.20
C ALA A 222 5.81 -11.80 -15.36
N GLY A 223 5.42 -10.51 -15.49
CA GLY A 223 4.62 -10.00 -16.61
C GLY A 223 3.18 -10.51 -16.65
N ASN A 224 2.66 -11.08 -15.55
CA ASN A 224 1.30 -11.61 -15.49
C ASN A 224 0.50 -11.00 -14.33
N GLU A 225 -0.08 -9.85 -14.57
CA GLU A 225 -0.82 -9.07 -13.56
C GLU A 225 -2.09 -9.78 -13.02
N ALA A 226 -2.61 -10.77 -13.76
CA ALA A 226 -3.77 -11.56 -13.35
C ALA A 226 -3.41 -12.78 -12.47
N ASP A 227 -2.13 -12.96 -12.11
CA ASP A 227 -1.75 -14.03 -11.19
C ASP A 227 -2.36 -13.84 -9.82
N LYS A 228 -2.62 -14.97 -9.15
CA LYS A 228 -3.06 -14.98 -7.76
C LYS A 228 -2.08 -14.23 -6.87
N GLU A 229 -2.59 -13.32 -6.07
CA GLU A 229 -1.85 -12.67 -4.99
C GLU A 229 -1.80 -13.58 -3.77
N ARG A 230 -0.63 -14.18 -3.55
CA ARG A 230 -0.35 -15.04 -2.40
C ARG A 230 -0.02 -14.18 -1.18
N LEU A 231 -0.45 -14.59 -0.01
CA LEU A 231 -0.04 -13.96 1.25
C LEU A 231 1.23 -14.61 1.76
N MET A 232 2.29 -13.81 1.83
CA MET A 232 3.62 -14.18 2.28
C MET A 232 3.94 -13.53 3.62
N VAL A 233 4.74 -14.17 4.44
CA VAL A 233 5.30 -13.59 5.67
C VAL A 233 6.80 -13.82 5.71
N TRP A 234 7.56 -12.74 5.78
CA TRP A 234 8.99 -12.73 6.05
C TRP A 234 9.23 -12.54 7.55
N ASN A 235 10.22 -13.25 8.09
CA ASN A 235 10.65 -13.13 9.49
C ASN A 235 12.06 -12.57 9.54
N SER A 236 12.25 -11.43 10.22
CA SER A 236 13.52 -10.70 10.26
C SER A 236 14.63 -11.43 11.04
N GLU A 237 14.28 -12.24 12.03
CA GLU A 237 15.25 -12.97 12.85
C GLU A 237 15.86 -14.15 12.11
N THR A 238 15.08 -14.80 11.25
CA THR A 238 15.50 -16.00 10.53
C THR A 238 15.83 -15.73 9.06
N GLY A 239 15.40 -14.60 8.51
CA GLY A 239 15.47 -14.27 7.09
C GLY A 239 14.58 -15.13 6.20
N LEU A 240 13.66 -15.92 6.78
CA LEU A 240 12.86 -16.89 6.05
C LEU A 240 11.52 -16.30 5.64
N VAL A 241 11.01 -16.73 4.47
CA VAL A 241 9.66 -16.40 3.97
C VAL A 241 8.78 -17.62 3.97
N LYS A 242 7.52 -17.45 4.36
CA LYS A 242 6.49 -18.49 4.34
C LYS A 242 5.28 -18.04 3.55
N GLU A 243 4.78 -18.88 2.65
CA GLU A 243 3.48 -18.70 1.99
C GLU A 243 2.36 -19.22 2.90
N LEU A 244 1.39 -18.38 3.25
CA LEU A 244 0.27 -18.76 4.12
C LEU A 244 -0.98 -19.20 3.34
N THR A 245 -1.15 -18.74 2.09
CA THR A 245 -2.35 -19.02 1.28
C THR A 245 -2.12 -20.06 0.18
N LYS A 246 -1.16 -20.96 0.35
CA LYS A 246 -0.82 -22.00 -0.66
C LYS A 246 -2.04 -22.82 -1.09
N ASN A 247 -2.86 -23.23 -0.13
CA ASN A 247 -4.03 -24.09 -0.33
C ASN A 247 -5.36 -23.30 -0.36
N PHE A 248 -5.31 -21.99 -0.51
CA PHE A 248 -6.46 -21.11 -0.59
C PHE A 248 -6.52 -20.50 -1.98
N ASP A 249 -7.63 -20.65 -2.70
CA ASP A 249 -7.72 -20.40 -4.15
C ASP A 249 -8.07 -18.96 -4.52
N TYR A 250 -8.18 -18.06 -3.54
CA TYR A 250 -8.51 -16.65 -3.76
C TYR A 250 -7.35 -15.72 -3.39
N ASN A 251 -7.40 -14.49 -3.90
CA ASN A 251 -6.49 -13.42 -3.51
C ASN A 251 -6.69 -13.03 -2.04
N ALA A 252 -5.65 -12.51 -1.42
CA ALA A 252 -5.72 -11.90 -0.10
C ALA A 252 -5.46 -10.39 -0.22
N THR A 253 -6.42 -9.56 0.20
CA THR A 253 -6.32 -8.09 0.18
C THR A 253 -6.62 -7.52 1.56
N ASN A 254 -6.36 -6.23 1.80
CA ASN A 254 -6.60 -5.56 3.09
C ASN A 254 -6.06 -6.39 4.28
N VAL A 255 -4.76 -6.68 4.24
CA VAL A 255 -4.10 -7.56 5.22
C VAL A 255 -3.87 -6.83 6.53
N ILE A 256 -4.32 -7.40 7.65
CA ILE A 256 -4.21 -6.84 9.00
C ILE A 256 -3.70 -7.94 9.96
N TRP A 257 -2.71 -7.63 10.77
CA TRP A 257 -2.22 -8.57 11.77
C TRP A 257 -3.22 -8.79 12.92
N ASP A 258 -3.35 -10.04 13.34
CA ASP A 258 -4.05 -10.47 14.55
C ASP A 258 -3.02 -10.96 15.58
N GLY A 259 -2.53 -10.04 16.41
CA GLY A 259 -1.28 -10.25 17.13
C GLY A 259 -0.12 -10.47 16.16
N SER A 260 0.87 -11.31 16.55
CA SER A 260 2.01 -11.65 15.67
C SER A 260 1.92 -13.08 15.11
N GLU A 261 0.80 -13.79 15.29
CA GLU A 261 0.66 -15.21 14.96
C GLU A 261 -0.50 -15.53 14.00
N ALA A 262 -1.25 -14.51 13.56
CA ALA A 262 -2.30 -14.67 12.57
C ALA A 262 -2.54 -13.37 11.80
N LEU A 263 -3.29 -13.47 10.72
CA LEU A 263 -3.64 -12.35 9.85
C LEU A 263 -5.12 -12.41 9.49
N TRP A 264 -5.78 -11.26 9.52
CA TRP A 264 -7.06 -11.02 8.87
C TRP A 264 -6.82 -10.51 7.45
N PHE A 265 -7.69 -10.86 6.54
CA PHE A 265 -7.64 -10.37 5.15
C PHE A 265 -9.02 -10.46 4.49
N LEU A 266 -9.23 -9.65 3.45
CA LEU A 266 -10.39 -9.77 2.58
C LEU A 266 -10.09 -10.69 1.41
N ALA A 267 -11.06 -11.53 1.02
CA ALA A 267 -10.96 -12.40 -0.13
C ALA A 267 -12.17 -12.26 -1.05
N PRO A 268 -11.95 -12.10 -2.38
CA PRO A 268 -13.03 -12.11 -3.37
C PRO A 268 -13.49 -13.57 -3.61
N MET A 269 -14.60 -13.93 -3.00
CA MET A 269 -15.13 -15.31 -3.03
C MET A 269 -16.54 -15.31 -3.65
N GLU A 270 -16.73 -16.08 -4.73
CA GLU A 270 -18.05 -16.31 -5.35
C GLU A 270 -18.83 -15.00 -5.64
N ALA A 271 -18.14 -14.01 -6.22
CA ALA A 271 -18.65 -12.68 -6.51
C ALA A 271 -19.04 -11.83 -5.28
N THR A 272 -18.45 -12.11 -4.12
CA THR A 272 -18.57 -11.33 -2.88
C THR A 272 -17.20 -11.16 -2.25
N HIS A 273 -17.03 -10.18 -1.35
CA HIS A 273 -15.81 -10.02 -0.56
C HIS A 273 -16.07 -10.38 0.90
N GLN A 274 -15.34 -11.38 1.40
CA GLN A 274 -15.51 -11.92 2.74
C GLN A 274 -14.28 -11.69 3.61
N LEU A 275 -14.50 -11.48 4.92
CA LEU A 275 -13.42 -11.42 5.91
C LEU A 275 -12.96 -12.83 6.26
N CYS A 276 -11.67 -13.06 6.07
CA CYS A 276 -10.99 -14.32 6.34
C CYS A 276 -9.89 -14.12 7.38
N ARG A 277 -9.49 -15.22 8.04
CA ARG A 277 -8.35 -15.27 8.95
C ARG A 277 -7.43 -16.43 8.59
N VAL A 278 -6.11 -16.22 8.67
CA VAL A 278 -5.12 -17.27 8.47
C VAL A 278 -4.13 -17.29 9.64
N ASP A 279 -3.79 -18.49 10.14
CA ASP A 279 -2.73 -18.66 11.13
C ASP A 279 -1.34 -18.83 10.47
N MET A 280 -0.28 -18.83 11.28
CA MET A 280 1.08 -19.04 10.78
C MET A 280 1.31 -20.46 10.24
N ASN A 281 0.38 -21.41 10.37
CA ASN A 281 0.46 -22.72 9.74
C ASN A 281 -0.17 -22.76 8.35
N GLY A 282 -0.88 -21.68 7.94
CA GLY A 282 -1.58 -21.60 6.66
C GLY A 282 -3.01 -22.15 6.72
N ASN A 283 -3.58 -22.32 7.92
CA ASN A 283 -4.98 -22.69 8.08
C ASN A 283 -5.85 -21.46 7.89
N VAL A 284 -6.60 -21.42 6.78
CA VAL A 284 -7.52 -20.32 6.47
C VAL A 284 -8.92 -20.65 6.99
N SER A 285 -9.56 -19.69 7.64
CA SER A 285 -10.97 -19.73 8.02
C SER A 285 -11.71 -18.52 7.45
N VAL A 286 -12.90 -18.72 6.91
CA VAL A 286 -13.80 -17.68 6.42
C VAL A 286 -14.72 -17.27 7.57
N LEU A 287 -14.63 -16.03 8.01
CA LEU A 287 -15.42 -15.53 9.15
C LEU A 287 -16.81 -15.07 8.71
N THR A 288 -16.88 -14.18 7.71
CA THR A 288 -18.18 -13.67 7.23
C THR A 288 -18.71 -14.49 6.07
N ARG A 289 -20.02 -14.48 5.87
CA ARG A 289 -20.68 -15.15 4.75
C ARG A 289 -21.95 -14.38 4.39
N GLY A 290 -22.30 -14.35 3.13
CA GLY A 290 -23.52 -13.71 2.65
C GLY A 290 -23.32 -12.92 1.37
N ASP A 291 -24.40 -12.39 0.83
CA ASP A 291 -24.42 -11.65 -0.44
C ASP A 291 -24.08 -10.17 -0.22
N HIS A 292 -22.85 -9.91 0.22
CA HIS A 292 -22.34 -8.57 0.47
C HIS A 292 -20.87 -8.46 0.06
N ASP A 293 -20.45 -7.23 -0.21
CA ASP A 293 -19.06 -6.87 -0.44
C ASP A 293 -18.51 -6.06 0.72
N ILE A 294 -17.46 -6.56 1.35
CA ILE A 294 -16.64 -5.82 2.30
C ILE A 294 -15.57 -5.08 1.48
N ASN A 295 -15.72 -3.76 1.33
CA ASN A 295 -14.78 -2.95 0.55
C ASN A 295 -13.48 -2.68 1.31
N ALA A 296 -13.60 -2.45 2.61
CA ALA A 296 -12.49 -2.23 3.53
C ALA A 296 -12.86 -2.65 4.95
N VAL A 297 -11.88 -3.02 5.74
CA VAL A 297 -12.05 -3.33 7.16
C VAL A 297 -10.90 -2.74 7.97
N SER A 298 -11.22 -2.23 9.15
CA SER A 298 -10.24 -1.81 10.17
C SER A 298 -10.49 -2.61 11.44
N ILE A 299 -9.42 -3.16 12.01
CA ILE A 299 -9.50 -4.00 13.21
C ILE A 299 -8.56 -3.41 14.26
N ALA A 300 -9.13 -3.07 15.42
CA ALA A 300 -8.39 -2.56 16.56
C ALA A 300 -9.08 -2.94 17.87
N ASN A 301 -8.30 -3.25 18.90
CA ASN A 301 -8.80 -3.54 20.25
C ASN A 301 -9.91 -4.63 20.29
N GLY A 302 -9.79 -5.66 19.43
CA GLY A 302 -10.76 -6.76 19.35
C GLY A 302 -12.09 -6.40 18.69
N LYS A 303 -12.18 -5.25 18.04
CA LYS A 303 -13.34 -4.81 17.25
C LYS A 303 -12.98 -4.66 15.79
N ALA A 304 -13.90 -4.99 14.90
CA ALA A 304 -13.80 -4.75 13.49
C ALA A 304 -14.90 -3.80 13.03
N VAL A 305 -14.54 -2.79 12.26
CA VAL A 305 -15.48 -1.90 11.55
C VAL A 305 -15.18 -2.00 10.07
N ALA A 306 -16.22 -2.22 9.27
CA ALA A 306 -16.09 -2.43 7.84
C ALA A 306 -17.02 -1.51 7.04
N ASP A 307 -16.56 -1.13 5.85
CA ASP A 307 -17.37 -0.57 4.79
C ASP A 307 -17.99 -1.72 3.99
N ILE A 308 -19.31 -1.85 4.06
CA ILE A 308 -20.05 -2.95 3.43
C ILE A 308 -21.13 -2.39 2.51
N CYS A 309 -21.20 -2.93 1.29
CA CYS A 309 -22.29 -2.70 0.35
C CYS A 309 -22.91 -4.02 -0.13
N THR A 310 -24.06 -3.92 -0.80
CA THR A 310 -24.71 -5.01 -1.51
C THR A 310 -25.14 -4.55 -2.90
N ILE A 311 -25.60 -5.46 -3.76
CA ILE A 311 -26.16 -5.08 -5.07
C ILE A 311 -27.34 -4.09 -4.97
N SER A 312 -28.01 -4.04 -3.84
CA SER A 312 -29.21 -3.21 -3.62
C SER A 312 -29.02 -2.10 -2.59
N SER A 313 -27.84 -1.98 -1.99
CA SER A 313 -27.56 -0.99 -0.95
C SER A 313 -26.16 -0.42 -1.13
N PRO A 314 -26.03 0.92 -1.21
CA PRO A 314 -24.73 1.57 -1.16
C PRO A 314 -24.00 1.28 0.14
N SER A 315 -22.71 1.63 0.17
CA SER A 315 -21.85 1.47 1.35
C SER A 315 -22.37 2.13 2.62
N GLU A 316 -22.34 1.37 3.69
CA GLU A 316 -22.58 1.81 5.07
C GLU A 316 -21.53 1.17 5.98
N LEU A 317 -21.30 1.74 7.17
CA LEU A 317 -20.40 1.16 8.14
C LEU A 317 -21.11 0.10 8.98
N TYR A 318 -20.41 -1.01 9.22
CA TYR A 318 -20.85 -2.13 10.02
C TYR A 318 -19.79 -2.52 11.06
N GLU A 319 -20.20 -2.88 12.25
CA GLU A 319 -19.37 -3.66 13.17
C GLU A 319 -19.46 -5.14 12.80
N ILE A 320 -18.31 -5.83 12.79
CA ILE A 320 -18.22 -7.28 12.59
C ILE A 320 -17.79 -7.91 13.90
N ASP A 321 -18.58 -8.84 14.44
CA ASP A 321 -18.14 -9.66 15.57
C ASP A 321 -17.07 -10.65 15.08
N LEU A 322 -15.85 -10.53 15.64
CA LEU A 322 -14.71 -11.36 15.24
C LEU A 322 -14.82 -12.83 15.71
N LYS A 323 -15.86 -13.21 16.47
CA LYS A 323 -16.07 -14.59 16.94
C LYS A 323 -16.91 -15.39 15.97
N ASP A 324 -17.98 -14.79 15.43
CA ASP A 324 -18.98 -15.50 14.63
C ASP A 324 -19.30 -14.82 13.27
N GLY A 325 -18.71 -13.63 13.01
CA GLY A 325 -18.92 -12.88 11.78
C GLY A 325 -20.25 -12.13 11.71
N ALA A 326 -20.97 -11.99 12.82
CA ALA A 326 -22.23 -11.26 12.84
C ALA A 326 -22.03 -9.79 12.50
N LEU A 327 -22.91 -9.25 11.63
CA LEU A 327 -22.85 -7.86 11.15
C LEU A 327 -23.88 -7.00 11.88
N THR A 328 -23.44 -5.86 12.41
CA THR A 328 -24.31 -4.84 13.00
C THR A 328 -24.10 -3.51 12.28
N GLN A 329 -25.13 -3.01 11.60
CA GLN A 329 -25.07 -1.74 10.88
C GLN A 329 -24.92 -0.56 11.86
N LEU A 330 -23.96 0.31 11.60
CA LEU A 330 -23.63 1.48 12.44
C LEU A 330 -24.12 2.80 11.83
N THR A 331 -24.17 2.89 10.49
CA THR A 331 -24.60 4.10 9.79
C THR A 331 -25.81 3.84 8.89
N PHE A 332 -26.60 4.90 8.66
CA PHE A 332 -27.84 4.87 7.87
C PHE A 332 -27.91 6.10 6.94
N ILE A 333 -26.76 6.50 6.36
CA ILE A 333 -26.61 7.72 5.57
C ILE A 333 -27.48 7.65 4.31
N ASN A 334 -27.58 6.46 3.70
CA ASN A 334 -28.34 6.24 2.47
C ASN A 334 -29.82 5.95 2.71
N GLN A 335 -30.25 5.68 3.94
CA GLN A 335 -31.63 5.29 4.28
C GLN A 335 -32.71 6.28 3.78
N PRO A 336 -32.54 7.63 3.88
CA PRO A 336 -33.53 8.58 3.39
C PRO A 336 -33.79 8.51 1.88
N ILE A 337 -32.82 7.99 1.10
CA ILE A 337 -32.97 7.76 -0.34
C ILE A 337 -33.60 6.39 -0.57
N LEU A 338 -33.10 5.35 0.11
CA LEU A 338 -33.60 3.99 -0.01
C LEU A 338 -35.07 3.86 0.37
N ASP A 339 -35.57 4.64 1.34
CA ASP A 339 -36.98 4.67 1.72
C ASP A 339 -37.91 5.18 0.58
N LYS A 340 -37.36 5.89 -0.41
CA LYS A 340 -38.09 6.44 -1.54
C LYS A 340 -38.05 5.61 -2.81
N ILE A 341 -37.15 4.60 -2.83
CA ILE A 341 -36.95 3.72 -3.97
C ILE A 341 -37.07 2.27 -3.51
N ARG A 342 -37.31 1.37 -4.44
CA ARG A 342 -37.29 -0.07 -4.20
C ARG A 342 -36.21 -0.69 -5.11
N PRO A 343 -34.96 -0.83 -4.65
CA PRO A 343 -33.96 -1.54 -5.41
C PRO A 343 -34.44 -2.98 -5.66
N VAL A 344 -34.17 -3.48 -6.85
CA VAL A 344 -34.58 -4.84 -7.26
C VAL A 344 -33.33 -5.58 -7.70
N SER A 345 -33.04 -6.69 -7.07
CA SER A 345 -32.03 -7.64 -7.54
C SER A 345 -32.50 -8.34 -8.79
N TYR A 346 -31.59 -8.82 -9.62
CA TYR A 346 -31.91 -9.61 -10.80
C TYR A 346 -32.66 -10.88 -10.40
N THR A 347 -33.84 -11.07 -11.03
CA THR A 347 -34.63 -12.30 -10.88
C THR A 347 -34.42 -13.25 -12.04
N HIS A 348 -33.85 -12.79 -13.15
CA HIS A 348 -33.55 -13.58 -14.34
C HIS A 348 -32.29 -13.05 -15.04
N LEU A 349 -31.39 -13.98 -15.39
CA LEU A 349 -30.35 -13.76 -16.39
C LEU A 349 -30.86 -14.32 -17.72
N THR A 350 -31.01 -13.49 -18.73
CA THR A 350 -31.34 -13.89 -20.10
C THR A 350 -30.08 -14.06 -20.92
#